data_b706d96def6618446ead6813728333b1
#
_entry.id   b706d96def6618446ead6813728333b1
#
_cell.length_a   1.000
_cell.length_b   1.000
_cell.length_c   1.000
_cell.angle_alpha   90.00
_cell.angle_beta   90.00
_cell.angle_gamma   90.00
#
_symmetry.space_group_name_H-M   'P 1'
#
loop_
_entity.id
_entity.type
_entity.pdbx_description
1 polymer ?
#
loop_
_entity_poly.entity_id
_entity_poly.type
_entity_poly.pdbx_seq_one_letter_code
_entity_poly.pdbx_strand_id
1 'polypeptide(L)'
;MVLHPVISKLHGKLVVLASASPRRREILTNTGLRFEVVPSWFKETLDKALFKTPYEYAIETAKQKALEVAQRMALKHLKNPDIVIGADTVVTVDGLILEKPVDKQDAYCMLSRLSGKEHSVYTGVVIVLCHEREGGETEYKVVDFYEETKVKFAELSEEMLWEYINSGEPMDKAGGYGIQALGGMLVEYVQGDFLNVVGFPLNHFCKELGKIYNGSPESPAYKIKCKKSPESDGPCTSVSCLSEEAVQPDISSFTNSDSVHNVVEPEATKSNNEGFPHSLVELLDGFKASKTLFTASKLGVFDIMIDSGLTVDEVAIRINASVLGTEKLLDAAVSIGLLHKLKCEDKLVYRNTEQARQFLVSDSPLSLHAYILHCNDMIWPLFNHLESAVREGTNQHERAFGKKPENVFQDIYFKKDDMVMRFMNAMHSIAKVSGRDVATAFDLSCFRTACDVGGCTGAMAYEFTKAHPDLSVIVFDLPAVIAMRSHFQPLEQDSRVSFVEGDFFKDDIPKADLYILARILHDWSDEKVHGLLSKLSKTCSPGCGLLLSEILLDEERTRPSRALLQALSMTEGRQRSAAEYSHLIRKHGFSLVHTQYTGNLLDAMLFVKDD
;
A
#
# COMPACT_ATOMS: atom_id res chain seq x y z
N MET A 1 -0.60 -15.71 -8.10
CA MET A 1 0.44 -14.66 -7.96
C MET A 1 1.81 -15.31 -7.81
N VAL A 2 2.74 -14.98 -8.72
CA VAL A 2 4.07 -15.64 -8.81
C VAL A 2 4.94 -15.43 -7.56
N LEU A 3 4.73 -14.34 -6.81
CA LEU A 3 5.52 -14.02 -5.61
C LEU A 3 4.95 -14.59 -4.29
N HIS A 4 3.70 -14.98 -4.23
CA HIS A 4 3.07 -15.39 -2.97
C HIS A 4 3.82 -16.52 -2.23
N PRO A 5 4.34 -17.56 -2.91
CA PRO A 5 5.13 -18.60 -2.24
C PRO A 5 6.51 -18.12 -1.76
N VAL A 6 7.03 -17.04 -2.35
CA VAL A 6 8.34 -16.48 -2.00
C VAL A 6 8.22 -15.44 -0.88
N ILE A 7 7.14 -14.64 -0.87
CA ILE A 7 6.89 -13.64 0.18
C ILE A 7 6.85 -14.30 1.57
N SER A 8 6.21 -15.47 1.69
CA SER A 8 6.18 -16.21 2.95
C SER A 8 7.58 -16.61 3.43
N LYS A 9 8.51 -16.93 2.51
CA LYS A 9 9.91 -17.28 2.82
C LYS A 9 10.77 -16.04 3.15
N LEU A 10 10.29 -14.85 2.81
CA LEU A 10 10.92 -13.57 3.13
C LEU A 10 10.43 -13.00 4.47
N HIS A 11 9.49 -13.66 5.12
CA HIS A 11 8.98 -13.23 6.41
C HIS A 11 10.09 -13.21 7.46
N GLY A 12 10.26 -12.10 8.16
CA GLY A 12 11.34 -11.89 9.13
C GLY A 12 12.70 -11.49 8.53
N LYS A 13 12.84 -11.42 7.19
CA LYS A 13 14.03 -10.94 6.51
C LYS A 13 13.97 -9.44 6.25
N LEU A 14 15.10 -8.77 6.44
CA LEU A 14 15.25 -7.36 6.08
C LEU A 14 15.60 -7.24 4.59
N VAL A 15 14.61 -6.86 3.79
CA VAL A 15 14.78 -6.56 2.36
C VAL A 15 14.95 -5.06 2.19
N VAL A 16 15.93 -4.63 1.40
CA VAL A 16 16.24 -3.21 1.18
C VAL A 16 16.23 -2.90 -0.31
N LEU A 17 15.56 -1.82 -0.70
CA LEU A 17 15.62 -1.26 -2.06
C LEU A 17 16.65 -0.13 -2.09
N ALA A 18 17.77 -0.33 -2.80
CA ALA A 18 18.85 0.62 -2.97
C ALA A 18 18.56 1.65 -4.10
N SER A 19 17.41 2.31 -4.03
CA SER A 19 16.97 3.25 -5.08
C SER A 19 16.12 4.37 -4.51
N ALA A 20 16.34 5.60 -4.98
CA ALA A 20 15.51 6.76 -4.67
C ALA A 20 14.26 6.88 -5.58
N SER A 21 14.13 6.02 -6.60
CA SER A 21 13.04 6.11 -7.59
C SER A 21 11.67 5.80 -6.97
N PRO A 22 10.72 6.76 -6.96
CA PRO A 22 9.36 6.53 -6.47
C PRO A 22 8.65 5.43 -7.26
N ARG A 23 8.88 5.35 -8.56
CA ARG A 23 8.27 4.35 -9.45
C ARG A 23 8.68 2.92 -9.09
N ARG A 24 9.97 2.68 -8.81
CA ARG A 24 10.46 1.37 -8.36
C ARG A 24 9.88 0.97 -7.02
N ARG A 25 9.81 1.92 -6.09
CA ARG A 25 9.16 1.72 -4.79
C ARG A 25 7.71 1.30 -4.98
N GLU A 26 6.96 2.00 -5.82
CA GLU A 26 5.56 1.71 -6.11
C GLU A 26 5.36 0.31 -6.69
N ILE A 27 6.12 -0.03 -7.76
CA ILE A 27 6.03 -1.35 -8.40
C ILE A 27 6.26 -2.47 -7.39
N LEU A 28 7.28 -2.36 -6.54
CA LEU A 28 7.58 -3.38 -5.52
C LEU A 28 6.55 -3.39 -4.38
N THR A 29 6.05 -2.24 -3.94
CA THR A 29 5.01 -2.16 -2.90
C THR A 29 3.72 -2.87 -3.34
N ASN A 30 3.33 -2.71 -4.60
CA ASN A 30 2.14 -3.34 -5.16
C ASN A 30 2.22 -4.88 -5.22
N THR A 31 3.39 -5.48 -5.03
CA THR A 31 3.55 -6.93 -4.94
C THR A 31 3.26 -7.51 -3.55
N GLY A 32 3.11 -6.67 -2.55
CA GLY A 32 3.03 -7.09 -1.15
C GLY A 32 4.39 -7.45 -0.52
N LEU A 33 5.51 -7.19 -1.20
CA LEU A 33 6.85 -7.35 -0.65
C LEU A 33 7.10 -6.26 0.41
N ARG A 34 7.49 -6.68 1.62
CA ARG A 34 7.92 -5.75 2.67
C ARG A 34 9.40 -5.43 2.47
N PHE A 35 9.75 -4.16 2.37
CA PHE A 35 11.13 -3.70 2.20
C PHE A 35 11.31 -2.28 2.74
N GLU A 36 12.55 -1.96 3.08
CA GLU A 36 12.97 -0.60 3.41
C GLU A 36 13.59 0.08 2.19
N VAL A 37 13.43 1.40 2.08
CA VAL A 37 14.05 2.18 1.01
C VAL A 37 15.27 2.89 1.56
N VAL A 38 16.44 2.52 1.08
CA VAL A 38 17.72 3.16 1.43
C VAL A 38 18.41 3.61 0.15
N PRO A 39 18.28 4.90 -0.24
CA PRO A 39 18.91 5.41 -1.44
C PRO A 39 20.43 5.22 -1.42
N SER A 40 21.01 4.80 -2.55
CA SER A 40 22.46 4.68 -2.69
C SER A 40 23.12 6.04 -2.80
N TRP A 41 24.32 6.14 -2.25
CA TRP A 41 25.22 7.30 -2.38
C TRP A 41 26.22 7.13 -3.53
N PHE A 42 26.14 6.01 -4.27
CA PHE A 42 26.98 5.78 -5.42
C PHE A 42 26.75 6.86 -6.47
N LYS A 43 27.84 7.52 -6.89
CA LYS A 43 27.79 8.49 -7.99
C LYS A 43 27.85 7.76 -9.32
N GLU A 44 26.89 8.00 -10.19
CA GLU A 44 26.77 7.39 -11.51
C GLU A 44 27.83 7.97 -12.47
N THR A 45 29.09 7.60 -12.26
CA THR A 45 30.28 8.14 -13.02
C THR A 45 31.03 7.05 -13.76
N LEU A 46 30.40 5.90 -14.04
CA LEU A 46 31.02 4.83 -14.81
C LEU A 46 31.27 5.28 -16.26
N ASP A 47 32.46 4.99 -16.80
CA ASP A 47 32.74 5.27 -18.18
C ASP A 47 32.02 4.28 -19.10
N LYS A 48 31.03 4.77 -19.86
CA LYS A 48 30.21 3.99 -20.80
C LYS A 48 31.04 3.25 -21.84
N ALA A 49 32.22 3.77 -22.20
CA ALA A 49 33.12 3.17 -23.18
C ALA A 49 33.75 1.83 -22.72
N LEU A 50 33.69 1.53 -21.43
CA LEU A 50 34.20 0.27 -20.87
C LEU A 50 33.23 -0.91 -21.06
N PHE A 51 31.99 -0.64 -21.45
CA PHE A 51 30.96 -1.66 -21.59
C PHE A 51 30.66 -1.95 -23.06
N LYS A 52 30.60 -3.22 -23.41
CA LYS A 52 30.29 -3.66 -24.78
C LYS A 52 28.83 -3.48 -25.15
N THR A 53 27.96 -3.54 -24.16
CA THR A 53 26.52 -3.48 -24.35
C THR A 53 25.87 -2.54 -23.32
N PRO A 54 24.72 -1.91 -23.67
CA PRO A 54 24.01 -1.02 -22.76
C PRO A 54 23.51 -1.71 -21.49
N TYR A 55 23.12 -2.98 -21.58
CA TYR A 55 22.63 -3.73 -20.42
C TYR A 55 23.77 -4.06 -19.43
N GLU A 56 25.00 -4.28 -19.88
CA GLU A 56 26.16 -4.44 -18.99
C GLU A 56 26.38 -3.18 -18.14
N TYR A 57 26.25 -2.00 -18.75
CA TYR A 57 26.36 -0.72 -18.05
C TYR A 57 25.25 -0.57 -16.99
N ALA A 58 23.98 -0.87 -17.35
CA ALA A 58 22.84 -0.79 -16.44
C ALA A 58 22.96 -1.79 -15.26
N ILE A 59 23.41 -3.03 -15.53
CA ILE A 59 23.68 -4.03 -14.49
C ILE A 59 24.78 -3.57 -13.54
N GLU A 60 25.93 -3.12 -14.07
CA GLU A 60 27.05 -2.69 -13.22
C GLU A 60 26.68 -1.48 -12.37
N THR A 61 25.96 -0.50 -12.93
CA THR A 61 25.43 0.63 -12.16
C THR A 61 24.49 0.17 -11.05
N ALA A 62 23.57 -0.75 -11.35
CA ALA A 62 22.66 -1.34 -10.36
C ALA A 62 23.41 -2.10 -9.25
N LYS A 63 24.48 -2.83 -9.62
CA LYS A 63 25.33 -3.59 -8.71
C LYS A 63 26.10 -2.68 -7.76
N GLN A 64 26.72 -1.62 -8.26
CA GLN A 64 27.42 -0.64 -7.42
C GLN A 64 26.48 0.02 -6.43
N LYS A 65 25.26 0.39 -6.86
CA LYS A 65 24.21 0.91 -5.96
C LYS A 65 23.84 -0.07 -4.85
N ALA A 66 23.62 -1.34 -5.18
CA ALA A 66 23.23 -2.35 -4.22
C ALA A 66 24.34 -2.68 -3.22
N LEU A 67 25.57 -2.84 -3.71
CA LEU A 67 26.74 -3.16 -2.87
C LEU A 67 27.09 -2.01 -1.93
N GLU A 68 27.06 -0.74 -2.41
CA GLU A 68 27.27 0.42 -1.55
C GLU A 68 26.31 0.43 -0.37
N VAL A 69 25.01 0.21 -0.62
CA VAL A 69 24.00 0.17 0.44
C VAL A 69 24.23 -1.00 1.39
N ALA A 70 24.48 -2.21 0.86
CA ALA A 70 24.76 -3.39 1.67
C ALA A 70 25.95 -3.19 2.60
N GLN A 71 27.05 -2.65 2.10
CA GLN A 71 28.26 -2.38 2.87
C GLN A 71 28.06 -1.26 3.89
N ARG A 72 27.39 -0.17 3.50
CA ARG A 72 27.14 0.97 4.38
C ARG A 72 26.24 0.61 5.56
N MET A 73 25.22 -0.22 5.34
CA MET A 73 24.35 -0.69 6.43
C MET A 73 25.11 -1.58 7.40
N ALA A 74 25.96 -2.47 6.92
CA ALA A 74 26.81 -3.32 7.77
C ALA A 74 27.79 -2.53 8.64
N LEU A 75 28.34 -1.42 8.13
CA LEU A 75 29.34 -0.58 8.84
C LEU A 75 28.74 0.33 9.92
N LYS A 76 27.48 0.75 9.77
CA LYS A 76 26.84 1.74 10.68
C LYS A 76 26.17 1.13 11.90
N HIS A 77 26.45 -0.11 12.28
CA HIS A 77 25.74 -0.86 13.33
C HIS A 77 24.21 -0.86 13.18
N LEU A 78 23.72 -0.61 11.97
CA LEU A 78 22.34 -0.83 11.58
C LEU A 78 22.13 -2.34 11.42
N LYS A 79 20.89 -2.79 11.54
CA LYS A 79 20.56 -4.20 11.29
C LYS A 79 21.07 -4.60 9.90
N ASN A 80 21.90 -5.66 9.83
CA ASN A 80 22.41 -6.15 8.55
C ASN A 80 21.23 -6.55 7.64
N PRO A 81 21.17 -6.06 6.38
CA PRO A 81 20.12 -6.50 5.46
C PRO A 81 20.34 -7.96 5.06
N ASP A 82 19.26 -8.72 4.91
CA ASP A 82 19.31 -10.06 4.32
C ASP A 82 19.40 -9.99 2.80
N ILE A 83 18.71 -8.99 2.20
CA ILE A 83 18.60 -8.81 0.75
C ILE A 83 18.70 -7.31 0.43
N VAL A 84 19.52 -6.96 -0.55
CA VAL A 84 19.54 -5.60 -1.12
C VAL A 84 19.23 -5.68 -2.61
N ILE A 85 18.25 -4.89 -3.06
CA ILE A 85 17.80 -4.83 -4.46
C ILE A 85 18.30 -3.51 -5.05
N GLY A 86 19.16 -3.60 -6.08
CA GLY A 86 19.58 -2.46 -6.90
C GLY A 86 18.92 -2.53 -8.27
N ALA A 87 18.67 -1.37 -8.86
CA ALA A 87 18.20 -1.28 -10.24
C ALA A 87 18.69 -0.01 -10.91
N ASP A 88 18.94 -0.10 -12.21
CA ASP A 88 19.26 1.04 -13.06
C ASP A 88 18.62 0.90 -14.43
N THR A 89 18.22 2.04 -15.04
CA THR A 89 17.50 2.06 -16.33
C THR A 89 18.16 3.04 -17.26
N VAL A 90 18.41 2.59 -18.48
CA VAL A 90 18.96 3.40 -19.57
C VAL A 90 18.11 3.25 -20.83
N VAL A 91 18.06 4.30 -21.63
CA VAL A 91 17.44 4.30 -22.96
C VAL A 91 18.53 4.30 -24.02
N THR A 92 18.34 3.56 -25.11
CA THR A 92 19.33 3.51 -26.18
C THR A 92 18.71 3.75 -27.54
N VAL A 93 19.32 4.60 -28.32
CA VAL A 93 18.97 4.87 -29.71
C VAL A 93 20.25 5.12 -30.53
N ASP A 94 20.32 4.60 -31.73
CA ASP A 94 21.46 4.78 -32.65
C ASP A 94 22.81 4.44 -31.99
N GLY A 95 22.86 3.44 -31.10
CA GLY A 95 24.07 3.03 -30.38
C GLY A 95 24.50 3.93 -29.22
N LEU A 96 23.71 4.95 -28.87
CA LEU A 96 24.00 5.87 -27.78
C LEU A 96 23.18 5.49 -26.55
N ILE A 97 23.77 5.59 -25.35
CA ILE A 97 23.11 5.45 -24.07
C ILE A 97 22.64 6.83 -23.59
N LEU A 98 21.33 6.99 -23.43
CA LEU A 98 20.68 8.18 -22.92
C LEU A 98 20.32 7.95 -21.45
N GLU A 99 20.90 8.76 -20.58
CA GLU A 99 20.59 8.80 -19.15
C GLU A 99 19.57 9.91 -18.85
N LYS A 100 19.53 10.40 -17.62
CA LYS A 100 18.72 11.55 -17.26
C LYS A 100 19.28 12.81 -17.86
N PRO A 101 18.46 13.69 -18.44
CA PRO A 101 18.94 14.97 -18.98
C PRO A 101 19.47 15.86 -17.86
N VAL A 102 20.57 16.58 -18.15
CA VAL A 102 21.18 17.51 -17.20
C VAL A 102 20.46 18.86 -17.18
N ASP A 103 19.86 19.25 -18.30
CA ASP A 103 19.07 20.46 -18.45
C ASP A 103 18.01 20.31 -19.54
N LYS A 104 17.19 21.35 -19.75
CA LYS A 104 16.10 21.35 -20.74
C LYS A 104 16.62 21.21 -22.19
N GLN A 105 17.80 21.74 -22.48
CA GLN A 105 18.39 21.65 -23.82
C GLN A 105 18.87 20.21 -24.10
N ASP A 106 19.44 19.56 -23.11
CA ASP A 106 19.85 18.17 -23.21
C ASP A 106 18.61 17.26 -23.35
N ALA A 107 17.52 17.53 -22.60
CA ALA A 107 16.23 16.86 -22.77
C ALA A 107 15.70 17.00 -24.21
N TYR A 108 15.79 18.21 -24.79
CA TYR A 108 15.38 18.44 -26.17
C TYR A 108 16.24 17.64 -27.16
N CYS A 109 17.56 17.59 -26.96
CA CYS A 109 18.45 16.79 -27.80
C CYS A 109 18.14 15.30 -27.73
N MET A 110 17.84 14.78 -26.53
CA MET A 110 17.44 13.37 -26.32
C MET A 110 16.12 13.05 -27.01
N LEU A 111 15.08 13.82 -26.74
CA LEU A 111 13.74 13.58 -27.28
C LEU A 111 13.67 13.75 -28.81
N SER A 112 14.39 14.73 -29.36
CA SER A 112 14.52 14.91 -30.81
C SER A 112 15.17 13.71 -31.49
N ARG A 113 16.12 13.02 -30.84
CA ARG A 113 16.71 11.79 -31.35
C ARG A 113 15.75 10.61 -31.33
N LEU A 114 14.84 10.58 -30.35
CA LEU A 114 13.84 9.51 -30.18
C LEU A 114 12.61 9.70 -31.10
N SER A 115 12.33 10.96 -31.51
CA SER A 115 11.19 11.29 -32.36
C SER A 115 11.13 10.43 -33.63
N GLY A 116 9.98 9.81 -33.90
CA GLY A 116 9.77 8.94 -35.04
C GLY A 116 10.57 7.64 -35.06
N LYS A 117 11.33 7.29 -33.99
CA LYS A 117 12.21 6.12 -33.97
C LYS A 117 11.81 5.07 -32.95
N GLU A 118 12.15 3.82 -33.26
CA GLU A 118 12.18 2.73 -32.29
C GLU A 118 13.49 2.82 -31.49
N HIS A 119 13.41 2.64 -30.20
CA HIS A 119 14.54 2.64 -29.29
C HIS A 119 14.35 1.56 -28.21
N SER A 120 15.44 1.16 -27.54
CA SER A 120 15.39 0.14 -26.48
C SER A 120 15.56 0.76 -25.11
N VAL A 121 14.77 0.26 -24.16
CA VAL A 121 14.89 0.56 -22.72
C VAL A 121 15.43 -0.68 -22.02
N TYR A 122 16.60 -0.53 -21.38
CA TYR A 122 17.22 -1.58 -20.60
C TYR A 122 17.15 -1.24 -19.12
N THR A 123 16.62 -2.16 -18.31
CA THR A 123 16.77 -2.08 -16.86
C THR A 123 17.60 -3.24 -16.36
N GLY A 124 18.77 -2.94 -15.78
CA GLY A 124 19.59 -3.87 -15.02
C GLY A 124 19.05 -3.97 -13.58
N VAL A 125 18.89 -5.18 -13.07
CA VAL A 125 18.48 -5.45 -11.69
C VAL A 125 19.50 -6.37 -11.03
N VAL A 126 19.82 -6.05 -9.78
CA VAL A 126 20.77 -6.81 -8.97
C VAL A 126 20.15 -7.14 -7.62
N ILE A 127 20.23 -8.41 -7.24
CA ILE A 127 19.81 -8.91 -5.93
C ILE A 127 21.06 -9.34 -5.17
N VAL A 128 21.40 -8.63 -4.10
CA VAL A 128 22.52 -8.96 -3.21
C VAL A 128 21.97 -9.70 -2.00
N LEU A 129 22.37 -10.95 -1.82
CA LEU A 129 22.08 -11.76 -0.63
C LEU A 129 23.23 -11.61 0.35
N CYS A 130 22.94 -11.14 1.56
CA CYS A 130 23.92 -10.89 2.60
C CYS A 130 23.90 -12.04 3.60
N HIS A 131 25.03 -12.71 3.80
CA HIS A 131 25.17 -13.82 4.75
C HIS A 131 26.24 -13.48 5.78
N GLU A 132 25.88 -13.52 7.04
CA GLU A 132 26.85 -13.37 8.14
C GLU A 132 27.57 -14.71 8.39
N ARG A 133 28.90 -14.70 8.44
CA ARG A 133 29.71 -15.87 8.80
C ARG A 133 30.12 -15.84 10.26
N GLU A 134 30.40 -17.01 10.82
CA GLU A 134 31.06 -17.15 12.12
C GLU A 134 32.38 -16.40 12.08
N GLY A 135 32.47 -15.27 12.83
CA GLY A 135 33.62 -14.35 12.81
C GLY A 135 33.28 -12.90 12.42
N GLY A 136 31.99 -12.58 12.09
CA GLY A 136 31.52 -11.22 11.87
C GLY A 136 31.87 -10.64 10.48
N GLU A 137 32.32 -11.47 9.55
CA GLU A 137 32.46 -11.09 8.14
C GLU A 137 31.16 -11.32 7.39
N THR A 138 30.75 -10.33 6.55
CA THR A 138 29.57 -10.46 5.69
C THR A 138 29.99 -10.95 4.30
N GLU A 139 29.44 -12.07 3.86
CA GLU A 139 29.58 -12.58 2.48
C GLU A 139 28.40 -12.08 1.63
N TYR A 140 28.70 -11.54 0.44
CA TYR A 140 27.72 -11.07 -0.52
C TYR A 140 27.62 -12.05 -1.69
N LYS A 141 26.44 -12.61 -1.91
CA LYS A 141 26.12 -13.38 -3.11
C LYS A 141 25.28 -12.50 -4.02
N VAL A 142 25.75 -12.26 -5.24
CA VAL A 142 25.12 -11.35 -6.20
C VAL A 142 24.43 -12.17 -7.28
N VAL A 143 23.18 -11.84 -7.57
CA VAL A 143 22.40 -12.33 -8.71
C VAL A 143 21.98 -11.12 -9.52
N ASP A 144 22.31 -11.11 -10.79
CA ASP A 144 22.03 -10.00 -11.69
C ASP A 144 21.29 -10.49 -12.95
N PHE A 145 20.48 -9.61 -13.50
CA PHE A 145 19.77 -9.82 -14.76
C PHE A 145 19.36 -8.48 -15.36
N TYR A 146 18.94 -8.49 -16.61
CA TYR A 146 18.37 -7.32 -17.28
C TYR A 146 17.10 -7.68 -18.05
N GLU A 147 16.33 -6.66 -18.37
CA GLU A 147 15.20 -6.72 -19.27
C GLU A 147 15.33 -5.66 -20.35
N GLU A 148 15.00 -6.03 -21.59
CA GLU A 148 14.92 -5.12 -22.72
C GLU A 148 13.48 -4.95 -23.14
N THR A 149 13.08 -3.70 -23.40
CA THR A 149 11.77 -3.37 -23.98
C THR A 149 11.96 -2.33 -25.07
N LYS A 150 11.38 -2.60 -26.25
CA LYS A 150 11.41 -1.67 -27.36
C LYS A 150 10.24 -0.71 -27.29
N VAL A 151 10.50 0.55 -27.55
CA VAL A 151 9.52 1.64 -27.54
C VAL A 151 9.65 2.41 -28.84
N LYS A 152 8.54 2.69 -29.50
CA LYS A 152 8.48 3.52 -30.70
C LYS A 152 7.81 4.84 -30.36
N PHE A 153 8.46 5.95 -30.70
CA PHE A 153 7.86 7.28 -30.62
C PHE A 153 7.16 7.66 -31.92
N ALA A 154 6.07 8.42 -31.77
CA ALA A 154 5.46 9.17 -32.85
C ALA A 154 6.45 10.22 -33.41
N GLU A 155 6.17 10.72 -34.61
CA GLU A 155 6.85 11.93 -35.10
C GLU A 155 6.39 13.13 -34.29
N LEU A 156 7.33 13.82 -33.61
CA LEU A 156 7.04 14.90 -32.69
C LEU A 156 7.49 16.23 -33.29
N SER A 157 6.61 17.22 -33.30
CA SER A 157 6.98 18.59 -33.67
C SER A 157 7.83 19.24 -32.58
N GLU A 158 8.57 20.28 -32.94
CA GLU A 158 9.38 21.06 -32.00
C GLU A 158 8.50 21.66 -30.87
N GLU A 159 7.30 22.13 -31.18
CA GLU A 159 6.36 22.67 -30.21
C GLU A 159 5.94 21.61 -29.18
N MET A 160 5.60 20.41 -29.61
CA MET A 160 5.24 19.27 -28.72
C MET A 160 6.40 18.91 -27.81
N LEU A 161 7.64 18.88 -28.32
CA LEU A 161 8.83 18.59 -27.53
C LEU A 161 9.03 19.64 -26.43
N TRP A 162 8.94 20.94 -26.75
CA TRP A 162 9.09 22.00 -25.76
C TRP A 162 7.94 22.07 -24.76
N GLU A 163 6.71 21.78 -25.18
CA GLU A 163 5.57 21.70 -24.27
C GLU A 163 5.81 20.60 -23.23
N TYR A 164 6.22 19.42 -23.67
CA TYR A 164 6.53 18.31 -22.77
C TYR A 164 7.74 18.62 -21.86
N ILE A 165 8.81 19.22 -22.38
CA ILE A 165 9.98 19.61 -21.57
C ILE A 165 9.61 20.64 -20.51
N ASN A 166 8.74 21.59 -20.85
CA ASN A 166 8.32 22.64 -19.93
C ASN A 166 7.41 22.12 -18.80
N SER A 167 6.79 20.96 -18.94
CA SER A 167 6.11 20.29 -17.84
C SER A 167 7.04 19.90 -16.68
N GLY A 168 8.35 19.82 -16.93
CA GLY A 168 9.38 19.37 -15.97
C GLY A 168 9.47 17.85 -15.84
N GLU A 169 8.57 17.10 -16.44
CA GLU A 169 8.53 15.63 -16.35
C GLU A 169 9.78 14.92 -16.87
N PRO A 170 10.47 15.37 -17.93
CA PRO A 170 11.66 14.73 -18.48
C PRO A 170 12.84 14.58 -17.53
N MET A 171 13.00 15.50 -16.58
CA MET A 171 14.27 15.78 -15.93
C MET A 171 14.80 14.68 -14.99
N ASP A 172 13.94 13.81 -14.49
CA ASP A 172 14.30 12.71 -13.58
C ASP A 172 14.30 11.33 -14.26
N LYS A 173 14.21 11.28 -15.60
CA LYS A 173 13.97 10.06 -16.36
C LYS A 173 15.04 9.77 -17.40
N ALA A 174 15.48 8.52 -17.51
CA ALA A 174 16.37 8.07 -18.58
C ALA A 174 15.72 8.32 -19.96
N GLY A 175 16.48 8.85 -20.90
CA GLY A 175 15.99 9.25 -22.23
C GLY A 175 15.06 10.45 -22.23
N GLY A 176 14.84 11.09 -21.08
CA GLY A 176 14.01 12.29 -20.96
C GLY A 176 12.51 12.05 -21.10
N TYR A 177 11.97 10.86 -20.81
CA TYR A 177 10.51 10.63 -20.86
C TYR A 177 10.02 9.62 -19.83
N GLY A 178 8.74 9.75 -19.46
CA GLY A 178 8.05 8.83 -18.55
C GLY A 178 6.76 8.29 -19.15
N ILE A 179 6.72 7.00 -19.43
CA ILE A 179 5.57 6.36 -20.11
C ILE A 179 4.27 6.38 -19.29
N GLN A 180 4.34 6.55 -17.98
CA GLN A 180 3.18 6.53 -17.09
C GLN A 180 2.39 7.84 -17.03
N ALA A 181 2.98 8.96 -17.50
CA ALA A 181 2.38 10.28 -17.40
C ALA A 181 2.30 10.95 -18.80
N LEU A 182 2.62 12.24 -18.90
CA LEU A 182 2.53 12.98 -20.18
C LEU A 182 3.39 12.35 -21.29
N GLY A 183 4.56 11.80 -20.95
CA GLY A 183 5.42 11.14 -21.93
C GLY A 183 4.81 9.88 -22.57
N GLY A 184 3.73 9.33 -22.01
CA GLY A 184 2.96 8.27 -22.66
C GLY A 184 2.29 8.72 -23.96
N MET A 185 2.01 10.01 -24.12
CA MET A 185 1.45 10.58 -25.36
C MET A 185 2.44 10.60 -26.52
N LEU A 186 3.75 10.46 -26.24
CA LEU A 186 4.81 10.46 -27.24
C LEU A 186 5.02 9.07 -27.87
N VAL A 187 4.44 8.01 -27.25
CA VAL A 187 4.70 6.61 -27.59
C VAL A 187 3.63 6.07 -28.52
N GLU A 188 4.04 5.50 -29.66
CA GLU A 188 3.16 4.79 -30.58
C GLU A 188 2.92 3.35 -30.13
N TYR A 189 3.98 2.63 -29.74
CA TYR A 189 3.86 1.27 -29.22
C TYR A 189 5.01 0.88 -28.28
N VAL A 190 4.78 -0.17 -27.51
CA VAL A 190 5.76 -0.82 -26.64
C VAL A 190 5.78 -2.30 -26.97
N GLN A 191 6.96 -2.86 -27.19
CA GLN A 191 7.16 -4.29 -27.41
C GLN A 191 8.04 -4.88 -26.30
N GLY A 192 7.45 -5.62 -25.39
CA GLY A 192 8.11 -6.22 -24.23
C GLY A 192 7.41 -5.89 -22.91
N ASP A 193 8.15 -5.82 -21.81
CA ASP A 193 7.63 -5.53 -20.47
C ASP A 193 7.40 -4.03 -20.26
N PHE A 194 6.15 -3.63 -20.13
CA PHE A 194 5.77 -2.24 -19.84
C PHE A 194 6.39 -1.73 -18.52
N LEU A 195 6.42 -2.56 -17.48
CA LEU A 195 6.99 -2.18 -16.17
C LEU A 195 8.51 -2.00 -16.25
N ASN A 196 9.18 -2.65 -17.21
CA ASN A 196 10.57 -2.38 -17.52
C ASN A 196 10.76 -0.93 -17.99
N VAL A 197 9.90 -0.41 -18.87
CA VAL A 197 9.94 0.98 -19.33
C VAL A 197 9.66 1.96 -18.20
N VAL A 198 8.79 1.60 -17.27
CA VAL A 198 8.54 2.36 -16.02
C VAL A 198 9.79 2.42 -15.14
N GLY A 199 10.65 1.38 -15.19
CA GLY A 199 11.95 1.35 -14.53
C GLY A 199 12.21 0.15 -13.63
N PHE A 200 11.33 -0.91 -13.67
CA PHE A 200 11.58 -2.15 -12.94
C PHE A 200 10.84 -3.35 -13.56
N PRO A 201 11.56 -4.35 -14.12
CA PRO A 201 10.98 -5.52 -14.78
C PRO A 201 10.44 -6.52 -13.75
N LEU A 202 9.24 -6.28 -13.26
CA LEU A 202 8.65 -7.00 -12.13
C LEU A 202 8.50 -8.50 -12.40
N ASN A 203 8.05 -8.89 -13.59
CA ASN A 203 7.85 -10.31 -13.92
C ASN A 203 9.18 -11.08 -13.88
N HIS A 204 10.23 -10.53 -14.47
CA HIS A 204 11.57 -11.14 -14.47
C HIS A 204 12.14 -11.20 -13.04
N PHE A 205 12.03 -10.10 -12.29
CA PHE A 205 12.43 -10.08 -10.87
C PHE A 205 11.75 -11.17 -10.04
N CYS A 206 10.45 -11.37 -10.23
CA CYS A 206 9.71 -12.44 -9.53
C CYS A 206 10.24 -13.84 -9.86
N LYS A 207 10.60 -14.07 -11.14
CA LYS A 207 11.18 -15.37 -11.57
C LYS A 207 12.54 -15.60 -10.93
N GLU A 208 13.43 -14.60 -10.95
CA GLU A 208 14.76 -14.73 -10.36
C GLU A 208 14.71 -14.89 -8.83
N LEU A 209 13.84 -14.12 -8.15
CA LEU A 209 13.60 -14.30 -6.72
C LEU A 209 13.02 -15.69 -6.41
N GLY A 210 12.15 -16.20 -7.28
CA GLY A 210 11.61 -17.55 -7.21
C GLY A 210 12.70 -18.63 -7.33
N LYS A 211 13.64 -18.51 -8.25
CA LYS A 211 14.80 -19.41 -8.41
C LYS A 211 15.69 -19.42 -7.16
N ILE A 212 15.96 -18.26 -6.59
CA ILE A 212 16.76 -18.12 -5.36
C ILE A 212 16.14 -18.90 -4.19
N TYR A 213 14.81 -18.86 -4.03
CA TYR A 213 14.13 -19.41 -2.85
C TYR A 213 13.48 -20.78 -3.05
N ASN A 214 13.24 -21.23 -4.30
CA ASN A 214 12.61 -22.52 -4.59
C ASN A 214 13.61 -23.61 -5.05
N GLY A 215 14.90 -23.30 -5.15
CA GLY A 215 15.95 -24.31 -5.30
C GLY A 215 16.06 -24.93 -6.69
N SER A 216 16.01 -24.15 -7.77
CA SER A 216 16.53 -24.60 -9.09
C SER A 216 18.05 -24.42 -9.16
N PRO A 217 18.82 -25.42 -9.66
CA PRO A 217 20.29 -25.40 -9.56
C PRO A 217 21.03 -24.44 -10.49
N GLU A 218 20.35 -23.67 -11.33
CA GLU A 218 21.02 -22.88 -12.38
C GLU A 218 20.68 -21.39 -12.29
N SER A 219 21.48 -20.66 -11.52
CA SER A 219 21.68 -19.23 -11.71
C SER A 219 23.15 -18.91 -11.44
N PRO A 220 23.87 -18.23 -12.32
CA PRO A 220 25.27 -17.85 -12.09
C PRO A 220 25.32 -16.82 -10.97
N ALA A 221 25.76 -17.25 -9.80
CA ALA A 221 25.91 -16.38 -8.64
C ALA A 221 27.40 -16.15 -8.37
N TYR A 222 27.83 -14.89 -8.35
CA TYR A 222 29.19 -14.50 -8.04
C TYR A 222 29.34 -14.22 -6.55
N LYS A 223 30.46 -14.74 -5.95
CA LYS A 223 30.80 -14.50 -4.55
C LYS A 223 31.86 -13.41 -4.45
N ILE A 224 31.57 -12.34 -3.72
CA ILE A 224 32.50 -11.26 -3.45
C ILE A 224 32.94 -11.34 -1.98
N LYS A 225 34.25 -11.46 -1.73
CA LYS A 225 34.85 -11.42 -0.39
C LYS A 225 35.41 -10.03 -0.15
N CYS A 226 34.92 -9.32 0.87
CA CYS A 226 35.53 -8.09 1.37
C CYS A 226 36.33 -8.38 2.64
N LYS A 227 37.64 -8.13 2.62
CA LYS A 227 38.48 -8.08 3.82
C LYS A 227 38.40 -6.69 4.44
N LYS A 228 38.19 -6.60 5.75
CA LYS A 228 38.39 -5.37 6.51
C LYS A 228 39.87 -4.99 6.43
N SER A 229 40.19 -3.84 5.84
CA SER A 229 41.49 -3.20 5.95
C SER A 229 41.38 -1.85 6.65
N PRO A 230 42.38 -1.46 7.46
CA PRO A 230 42.35 -0.17 8.13
C PRO A 230 42.59 0.97 7.15
N GLU A 231 42.14 2.14 7.51
CA GLU A 231 42.17 3.41 6.83
C GLU A 231 43.42 3.66 5.93
N SER A 232 43.19 3.88 4.62
CA SER A 232 44.03 4.75 3.78
C SER A 232 43.30 5.10 2.50
N ASP A 233 43.34 6.39 2.17
CA ASP A 233 42.83 7.01 0.95
C ASP A 233 43.52 6.49 -0.30
N GLY A 234 42.74 6.14 -1.35
CA GLY A 234 43.24 5.90 -2.70
C GLY A 234 42.25 5.10 -3.56
N PRO A 235 42.05 5.44 -4.84
CA PRO A 235 41.05 4.77 -5.68
C PRO A 235 41.51 3.37 -6.08
N CYS A 236 40.61 2.39 -5.88
CA CYS A 236 40.86 0.99 -6.19
C CYS A 236 40.69 0.72 -7.69
N THR A 237 41.79 0.37 -8.36
CA THR A 237 41.81 -0.09 -9.74
C THR A 237 41.77 -1.61 -9.80
N SER A 238 40.99 -2.12 -10.75
CA SER A 238 41.01 -3.43 -11.43
C SER A 238 40.91 -4.72 -10.60
N VAL A 239 39.82 -5.44 -10.82
CA VAL A 239 39.68 -6.88 -10.52
C VAL A 239 39.64 -7.64 -11.85
N SER A 240 40.64 -8.50 -12.04
CA SER A 240 40.74 -9.42 -13.18
C SER A 240 39.82 -10.61 -13.01
N CYS A 241 39.04 -10.92 -14.05
CA CYS A 241 38.22 -12.14 -14.14
C CYS A 241 39.10 -13.33 -14.57
N LEU A 242 39.01 -14.42 -13.83
CA LEU A 242 39.45 -15.74 -14.31
C LEU A 242 38.19 -16.59 -14.59
N SER A 243 38.10 -17.05 -15.83
CA SER A 243 37.12 -17.97 -16.34
C SER A 243 37.56 -19.40 -16.08
N GLU A 244 36.72 -20.26 -15.53
CA GLU A 244 36.91 -21.71 -15.57
C GLU A 244 35.74 -22.38 -16.31
N GLU A 245 36.16 -23.37 -17.12
CA GLU A 245 35.39 -24.06 -18.15
C GLU A 245 34.36 -25.03 -17.60
N ALA A 246 33.31 -25.24 -18.39
CA ALA A 246 32.19 -26.14 -18.11
C ALA A 246 32.55 -27.59 -18.50
N VAL A 247 32.21 -28.55 -17.67
CA VAL A 247 32.12 -30.00 -17.99
C VAL A 247 30.69 -30.43 -17.84
N GLN A 248 30.11 -30.95 -18.92
CA GLN A 248 28.81 -31.64 -18.93
C GLN A 248 28.96 -33.10 -18.47
N PRO A 249 27.94 -33.67 -17.88
CA PRO A 249 27.55 -35.05 -18.24
C PRO A 249 26.06 -35.27 -18.49
N ASP A 250 25.86 -36.28 -19.26
CA ASP A 250 24.73 -36.80 -19.99
C ASP A 250 23.44 -37.13 -19.26
N ILE A 251 22.38 -37.15 -20.08
CA ILE A 251 20.99 -37.52 -19.80
C ILE A 251 20.81 -39.04 -19.80
N SER A 252 20.03 -39.57 -18.86
CA SER A 252 19.13 -40.71 -19.13
C SER A 252 17.97 -40.83 -18.16
N SER A 253 16.79 -40.69 -18.73
CA SER A 253 15.48 -41.33 -18.48
C SER A 253 15.14 -41.93 -17.09
N PHE A 254 14.01 -41.48 -16.54
CA PHE A 254 12.98 -42.39 -16.01
C PHE A 254 11.58 -41.75 -16.07
N THR A 255 10.71 -42.47 -16.77
CA THR A 255 9.25 -42.29 -16.80
C THR A 255 8.65 -42.83 -15.51
N ASN A 256 7.68 -42.12 -14.93
CA ASN A 256 6.44 -42.77 -14.50
C ASN A 256 5.31 -41.73 -14.25
N SER A 257 4.18 -42.14 -14.75
CA SER A 257 2.85 -41.57 -14.65
C SER A 257 2.33 -41.51 -13.23
N ASP A 258 1.66 -40.38 -12.90
CA ASP A 258 0.37 -40.46 -12.22
C ASP A 258 -0.44 -39.18 -12.43
N SER A 259 -1.70 -39.42 -12.72
CA SER A 259 -2.75 -38.50 -13.10
C SER A 259 -3.13 -37.51 -11.99
N VAL A 260 -3.06 -36.22 -12.27
CA VAL A 260 -3.75 -35.20 -11.48
C VAL A 260 -4.55 -34.29 -12.42
N HIS A 261 -5.80 -34.13 -12.06
CA HIS A 261 -6.87 -33.47 -12.77
C HIS A 261 -6.51 -32.07 -13.31
N ASN A 262 -6.78 -31.88 -14.61
CA ASN A 262 -6.71 -30.60 -15.29
C ASN A 262 -7.74 -29.62 -14.72
N VAL A 263 -7.27 -28.59 -14.06
CA VAL A 263 -7.99 -27.32 -13.90
C VAL A 263 -7.82 -26.59 -15.22
N VAL A 264 -8.91 -26.42 -15.96
CA VAL A 264 -8.94 -25.57 -17.14
C VAL A 264 -8.92 -24.11 -16.65
N GLU A 265 -7.76 -23.48 -16.65
CA GLU A 265 -7.67 -22.03 -16.65
C GLU A 265 -8.18 -21.50 -18.00
N PRO A 266 -9.03 -20.47 -18.04
CA PRO A 266 -9.39 -19.86 -19.31
C PRO A 266 -8.12 -19.23 -19.91
N GLU A 267 -7.72 -19.72 -21.07
CA GLU A 267 -6.71 -19.08 -21.92
C GLU A 267 -7.11 -17.62 -22.14
N ALA A 268 -6.36 -16.70 -21.56
CA ALA A 268 -6.42 -15.30 -21.92
C ALA A 268 -5.97 -15.18 -23.39
N THR A 269 -6.93 -15.09 -24.29
CA THR A 269 -6.69 -14.70 -25.67
C THR A 269 -5.89 -13.40 -25.66
N LYS A 270 -4.64 -13.47 -26.16
CA LYS A 270 -3.85 -12.28 -26.49
C LYS A 270 -4.60 -11.50 -27.56
N SER A 271 -5.42 -10.54 -27.15
CA SER A 271 -5.93 -9.52 -28.06
C SER A 271 -4.87 -8.44 -28.17
N ASN A 272 -4.36 -8.23 -29.36
CA ASN A 272 -3.64 -7.02 -29.74
C ASN A 272 -4.62 -5.84 -29.65
N ASN A 273 -4.72 -5.19 -28.47
CA ASN A 273 -5.45 -3.95 -28.25
C ASN A 273 -4.48 -2.90 -27.74
N GLU A 274 -3.60 -2.45 -28.63
CA GLU A 274 -2.83 -1.23 -28.44
C GLU A 274 -3.79 -0.04 -28.48
N GLY A 275 -3.91 0.69 -27.37
CA GLY A 275 -4.71 1.92 -27.25
C GLY A 275 -6.01 1.84 -26.47
N PHE A 276 -6.44 0.67 -25.96
CA PHE A 276 -7.67 0.60 -25.16
C PHE A 276 -7.43 1.11 -23.73
N PRO A 277 -8.23 2.08 -23.23
CA PRO A 277 -8.00 2.71 -21.92
C PRO A 277 -8.50 1.82 -20.74
N HIS A 278 -7.84 0.68 -20.50
CA HIS A 278 -8.27 -0.31 -19.50
C HIS A 278 -8.50 0.32 -18.11
N SER A 279 -7.58 1.15 -17.62
CA SER A 279 -7.70 1.80 -16.32
C SER A 279 -8.91 2.75 -16.23
N LEU A 280 -9.24 3.45 -17.31
CA LEU A 280 -10.43 4.30 -17.36
C LEU A 280 -11.70 3.45 -17.35
N VAL A 281 -11.72 2.32 -18.08
CA VAL A 281 -12.86 1.39 -18.07
C VAL A 281 -13.03 0.75 -16.68
N GLU A 282 -11.94 0.38 -16.01
CA GLU A 282 -11.99 -0.10 -14.63
C GLU A 282 -12.61 0.94 -13.69
N LEU A 283 -12.28 2.24 -13.84
CA LEU A 283 -12.92 3.31 -13.09
C LEU A 283 -14.41 3.45 -13.43
N LEU A 284 -14.78 3.35 -14.71
CA LEU A 284 -16.18 3.38 -15.17
C LEU A 284 -16.99 2.18 -14.64
N ASP A 285 -16.36 1.03 -14.45
CA ASP A 285 -16.99 -0.17 -13.89
C ASP A 285 -16.90 -0.22 -12.37
N GLY A 286 -16.05 0.60 -11.74
CA GLY A 286 -15.82 0.63 -10.30
C GLY A 286 -17.11 0.82 -9.47
N PHE A 287 -18.03 1.66 -9.95
CA PHE A 287 -19.32 1.82 -9.25
C PHE A 287 -20.20 0.57 -9.31
N LYS A 288 -20.14 -0.22 -10.41
CA LYS A 288 -20.86 -1.48 -10.55
C LYS A 288 -20.29 -2.54 -9.62
N ALA A 289 -18.95 -2.62 -9.53
CA ALA A 289 -18.24 -3.50 -8.62
C ALA A 289 -18.59 -3.17 -7.16
N SER A 290 -18.58 -1.89 -6.77
CA SER A 290 -19.01 -1.43 -5.44
C SER A 290 -20.47 -1.81 -5.15
N LYS A 291 -21.37 -1.62 -6.10
CA LYS A 291 -22.80 -2.00 -5.93
C LYS A 291 -23.01 -3.50 -5.88
N THR A 292 -22.22 -4.29 -6.59
CA THR A 292 -22.21 -5.76 -6.46
C THR A 292 -21.84 -6.18 -5.04
N LEU A 293 -20.75 -5.65 -4.49
CA LEU A 293 -20.33 -5.90 -3.11
C LEU A 293 -21.43 -5.50 -2.10
N PHE A 294 -21.96 -4.28 -2.22
CA PHE A 294 -23.00 -3.77 -1.32
C PHE A 294 -24.28 -4.61 -1.37
N THR A 295 -24.70 -5.01 -2.58
CA THR A 295 -25.91 -5.83 -2.76
C THR A 295 -25.71 -7.23 -2.22
N ALA A 296 -24.59 -7.88 -2.50
CA ALA A 296 -24.28 -9.21 -2.00
C ALA A 296 -24.21 -9.23 -0.46
N SER A 297 -23.56 -8.22 0.16
CA SER A 297 -23.52 -8.06 1.62
C SER A 297 -24.91 -7.83 2.20
N LYS A 298 -25.70 -6.92 1.59
CA LYS A 298 -27.07 -6.60 2.09
C LYS A 298 -28.03 -7.78 2.01
N LEU A 299 -27.86 -8.66 1.02
CA LEU A 299 -28.65 -9.88 0.86
C LEU A 299 -28.11 -11.05 1.70
N GLY A 300 -27.01 -10.90 2.43
CA GLY A 300 -26.40 -11.93 3.26
C GLY A 300 -25.76 -13.07 2.45
N VAL A 301 -25.35 -12.81 1.20
CA VAL A 301 -24.75 -13.83 0.31
C VAL A 301 -23.53 -14.50 0.93
N PHE A 302 -22.67 -13.72 1.60
CA PHE A 302 -21.46 -14.25 2.22
C PHE A 302 -21.75 -15.05 3.49
N ASP A 303 -22.80 -14.70 4.22
CA ASP A 303 -23.17 -15.35 5.48
C ASP A 303 -23.73 -16.76 5.27
N ILE A 304 -24.46 -16.98 4.18
CA ILE A 304 -25.06 -18.28 3.87
C ILE A 304 -24.05 -19.30 3.29
N MET A 305 -22.83 -18.86 2.95
CA MET A 305 -21.78 -19.69 2.32
C MET A 305 -20.55 -19.88 3.24
N ILE A 306 -20.75 -19.86 4.57
CA ILE A 306 -19.64 -20.00 5.54
C ILE A 306 -19.03 -21.40 5.48
N ASP A 307 -19.86 -22.44 5.54
CA ASP A 307 -19.41 -23.82 5.76
C ASP A 307 -19.26 -24.62 4.48
N SER A 308 -20.04 -24.33 3.43
CA SER A 308 -20.10 -25.11 2.20
C SER A 308 -20.39 -24.27 0.96
N GLY A 309 -20.01 -24.81 -0.19
CA GLY A 309 -20.44 -24.25 -1.47
C GLY A 309 -21.93 -24.51 -1.70
N LEU A 310 -22.62 -23.55 -2.32
CA LEU A 310 -24.04 -23.61 -2.65
C LEU A 310 -24.25 -23.44 -4.15
N THR A 311 -25.25 -24.11 -4.69
CA THR A 311 -25.74 -23.87 -6.07
C THR A 311 -26.50 -22.55 -6.16
N VAL A 312 -26.71 -22.04 -7.37
CA VAL A 312 -27.51 -20.81 -7.60
C VAL A 312 -28.91 -20.93 -6.99
N ASP A 313 -29.58 -22.07 -7.21
CA ASP A 313 -30.93 -22.31 -6.71
C ASP A 313 -31.00 -22.27 -5.18
N GLU A 314 -30.03 -22.91 -4.50
CA GLU A 314 -29.93 -22.90 -3.05
C GLU A 314 -29.68 -21.51 -2.49
N VAL A 315 -28.82 -20.72 -3.14
CA VAL A 315 -28.58 -19.31 -2.77
C VAL A 315 -29.86 -18.49 -2.98
N ALA A 316 -30.48 -18.60 -4.17
CA ALA A 316 -31.69 -17.84 -4.50
C ALA A 316 -32.83 -18.06 -3.49
N ILE A 317 -33.03 -19.31 -3.08
CA ILE A 317 -34.02 -19.65 -2.05
C ILE A 317 -33.69 -18.99 -0.72
N ARG A 318 -32.42 -19.07 -0.26
CA ARG A 318 -32.00 -18.57 1.05
C ARG A 318 -32.05 -17.05 1.15
N ILE A 319 -31.71 -16.33 0.06
CA ILE A 319 -31.79 -14.86 0.05
C ILE A 319 -33.15 -14.33 -0.45
N ASN A 320 -34.12 -15.21 -0.70
CA ASN A 320 -35.45 -14.89 -1.23
C ASN A 320 -35.39 -14.03 -2.51
N ALA A 321 -34.62 -14.48 -3.50
CA ALA A 321 -34.38 -13.78 -4.75
C ALA A 321 -34.68 -14.69 -5.97
N SER A 322 -34.78 -14.09 -7.16
CA SER A 322 -34.91 -14.86 -8.41
C SER A 322 -33.62 -15.59 -8.76
N VAL A 323 -33.73 -16.81 -9.27
CA VAL A 323 -32.57 -17.63 -9.72
C VAL A 323 -31.72 -16.86 -10.73
N LEU A 324 -32.36 -16.24 -11.75
CA LEU A 324 -31.66 -15.46 -12.78
C LEU A 324 -30.88 -14.24 -12.18
N GLY A 325 -31.51 -13.50 -11.26
CA GLY A 325 -30.85 -12.36 -10.60
C GLY A 325 -29.72 -12.80 -9.71
N THR A 326 -29.89 -13.90 -8.99
CA THR A 326 -28.89 -14.51 -8.11
C THR A 326 -27.68 -14.98 -8.94
N GLU A 327 -27.89 -15.69 -10.05
CA GLU A 327 -26.81 -16.15 -10.93
C GLU A 327 -25.94 -14.97 -11.40
N LYS A 328 -26.56 -13.92 -11.92
CA LYS A 328 -25.84 -12.72 -12.38
C LYS A 328 -25.08 -12.04 -11.27
N LEU A 329 -25.64 -11.95 -10.05
CA LEU A 329 -24.97 -11.37 -8.88
C LEU A 329 -23.75 -12.20 -8.46
N LEU A 330 -23.91 -13.53 -8.41
CA LEU A 330 -22.84 -14.44 -8.00
C LEU A 330 -21.72 -14.46 -9.04
N ASP A 331 -22.03 -14.50 -10.34
CA ASP A 331 -21.03 -14.45 -11.41
C ASP A 331 -20.26 -13.12 -11.42
N ALA A 332 -20.96 -12.00 -11.19
CA ALA A 332 -20.30 -10.72 -10.99
C ALA A 332 -19.38 -10.73 -9.76
N ALA A 333 -19.83 -11.31 -8.64
CA ALA A 333 -19.02 -11.44 -7.43
C ALA A 333 -17.78 -12.33 -7.63
N VAL A 334 -17.89 -13.38 -8.46
CA VAL A 334 -16.74 -14.21 -8.88
C VAL A 334 -15.76 -13.38 -9.70
N SER A 335 -16.25 -12.62 -10.69
CA SER A 335 -15.41 -11.83 -11.59
C SER A 335 -14.59 -10.75 -10.89
N ILE A 336 -15.09 -10.22 -9.76
CA ILE A 336 -14.37 -9.23 -8.92
C ILE A 336 -13.63 -9.86 -7.72
N GLY A 337 -13.51 -11.20 -7.69
CA GLY A 337 -12.68 -11.93 -6.72
C GLY A 337 -13.27 -12.09 -5.31
N LEU A 338 -14.59 -11.94 -5.16
CA LEU A 338 -15.27 -12.13 -3.87
C LEU A 338 -15.70 -13.58 -3.63
N LEU A 339 -16.03 -14.30 -4.70
CA LEU A 339 -16.46 -15.70 -4.66
C LEU A 339 -15.62 -16.57 -5.59
N HIS A 340 -15.59 -17.86 -5.32
CA HIS A 340 -15.14 -18.91 -6.23
C HIS A 340 -16.34 -19.60 -6.86
N LYS A 341 -16.27 -19.93 -8.16
CA LYS A 341 -17.20 -20.81 -8.86
C LYS A 341 -16.52 -22.13 -9.18
N LEU A 342 -16.98 -23.21 -8.60
CA LEU A 342 -16.35 -24.52 -8.61
C LEU A 342 -17.31 -25.58 -9.18
N LYS A 343 -16.78 -26.57 -9.86
CA LYS A 343 -17.55 -27.76 -10.27
C LYS A 343 -17.32 -28.85 -9.23
N CYS A 344 -18.36 -29.20 -8.47
CA CYS A 344 -18.33 -30.30 -7.49
C CYS A 344 -19.26 -31.40 -7.99
N GLU A 345 -18.71 -32.58 -8.27
CA GLU A 345 -19.40 -33.66 -8.96
C GLU A 345 -19.96 -33.16 -10.30
N ASP A 346 -21.27 -33.13 -10.53
CA ASP A 346 -21.85 -32.57 -11.76
C ASP A 346 -22.57 -31.23 -11.56
N LYS A 347 -22.39 -30.58 -10.38
CA LYS A 347 -23.04 -29.30 -10.04
C LYS A 347 -22.05 -28.16 -9.97
N LEU A 348 -22.47 -26.96 -10.43
CA LEU A 348 -21.75 -25.72 -10.20
C LEU A 348 -22.14 -25.14 -8.83
N VAL A 349 -21.15 -24.88 -8.00
CA VAL A 349 -21.32 -24.32 -6.67
C VAL A 349 -20.50 -23.03 -6.50
N TYR A 350 -21.01 -22.11 -5.73
CA TYR A 350 -20.32 -20.87 -5.33
C TYR A 350 -19.85 -20.98 -3.90
N ARG A 351 -18.69 -20.43 -3.61
CA ARG A 351 -18.07 -20.45 -2.27
C ARG A 351 -17.37 -19.13 -1.99
N ASN A 352 -17.33 -18.71 -0.74
CA ASN A 352 -16.54 -17.57 -0.31
C ASN A 352 -15.06 -17.74 -0.62
N THR A 353 -14.40 -16.67 -1.11
CA THR A 353 -12.94 -16.58 -1.07
C THR A 353 -12.47 -16.45 0.37
N GLU A 354 -11.17 -16.67 0.65
CA GLU A 354 -10.62 -16.48 1.99
C GLU A 354 -10.81 -15.04 2.48
N GLN A 355 -10.60 -14.07 1.60
CA GLN A 355 -10.86 -12.66 1.88
C GLN A 355 -12.34 -12.39 2.21
N ALA A 356 -13.27 -12.96 1.45
CA ALA A 356 -14.69 -12.81 1.74
C ALA A 356 -15.08 -13.44 3.07
N ARG A 357 -14.54 -14.62 3.39
CA ARG A 357 -14.77 -15.29 4.68
C ARG A 357 -14.29 -14.45 5.85
N GLN A 358 -13.11 -13.84 5.73
CA GLN A 358 -12.50 -13.05 6.78
C GLN A 358 -13.17 -11.69 6.98
N PHE A 359 -13.53 -10.99 5.89
CA PHE A 359 -13.93 -9.58 5.96
C PHE A 359 -15.37 -9.30 5.58
N LEU A 360 -16.09 -10.22 4.90
CA LEU A 360 -17.44 -9.96 4.39
C LEU A 360 -18.53 -10.73 5.12
N VAL A 361 -18.21 -11.83 5.80
CA VAL A 361 -19.13 -12.55 6.69
C VAL A 361 -19.42 -11.67 7.89
N SER A 362 -20.71 -11.48 8.23
CA SER A 362 -21.15 -10.52 9.25
C SER A 362 -20.59 -10.81 10.65
N ASP A 363 -20.54 -12.10 11.04
CA ASP A 363 -20.08 -12.54 12.35
C ASP A 363 -18.55 -12.81 12.42
N SER A 364 -17.83 -12.56 11.34
CA SER A 364 -16.37 -12.71 11.35
C SER A 364 -15.71 -11.74 12.34
N PRO A 365 -14.65 -12.18 13.07
CA PRO A 365 -13.93 -11.30 13.97
C PRO A 365 -13.38 -10.01 13.33
N LEU A 366 -13.05 -10.03 12.04
CA LEU A 366 -12.55 -8.88 11.29
C LEU A 366 -13.56 -8.38 10.24
N SER A 367 -14.84 -8.60 10.46
CA SER A 367 -15.90 -8.23 9.52
C SER A 367 -15.93 -6.74 9.20
N LEU A 368 -15.96 -6.40 7.92
CA LEU A 368 -16.26 -5.07 7.40
C LEU A 368 -17.73 -4.92 6.96
N HIS A 369 -18.57 -5.94 7.20
CA HIS A 369 -19.96 -5.97 6.74
C HIS A 369 -20.73 -4.69 7.13
N ALA A 370 -20.70 -4.31 8.41
CA ALA A 370 -21.42 -3.12 8.88
C ALA A 370 -20.88 -1.82 8.26
N TYR A 371 -19.57 -1.71 8.03
CA TYR A 371 -18.98 -0.57 7.33
C TYR A 371 -19.39 -0.54 5.84
N ILE A 372 -19.46 -1.69 5.18
CA ILE A 372 -19.96 -1.81 3.80
C ILE A 372 -21.41 -1.33 3.69
N LEU A 373 -22.28 -1.73 4.62
CA LEU A 373 -23.66 -1.26 4.68
C LEU A 373 -23.74 0.25 4.94
N HIS A 374 -22.90 0.78 5.83
CA HIS A 374 -22.79 2.22 6.06
C HIS A 374 -22.38 2.97 4.78
N CYS A 375 -21.41 2.47 4.05
CA CYS A 375 -21.01 3.04 2.75
C CYS A 375 -22.18 3.04 1.76
N ASN A 376 -22.95 1.97 1.68
CA ASN A 376 -24.11 1.88 0.80
C ASN A 376 -25.26 2.83 1.20
N ASP A 377 -25.59 2.88 2.49
CA ASP A 377 -26.81 3.53 2.98
C ASP A 377 -26.61 5.02 3.34
N MET A 378 -25.35 5.44 3.66
CA MET A 378 -25.04 6.80 4.08
C MET A 378 -24.09 7.52 3.12
N ILE A 379 -22.98 6.89 2.73
CA ILE A 379 -21.98 7.58 1.91
C ILE A 379 -22.41 7.64 0.43
N TRP A 380 -22.93 6.54 -0.10
CA TRP A 380 -23.38 6.51 -1.50
C TRP A 380 -24.44 7.56 -1.85
N PRO A 381 -25.50 7.80 -1.01
CA PRO A 381 -26.44 8.90 -1.25
C PRO A 381 -25.80 10.29 -1.29
N LEU A 382 -24.77 10.55 -0.47
CA LEU A 382 -24.03 11.81 -0.51
C LEU A 382 -23.28 11.98 -1.85
N PHE A 383 -22.64 10.91 -2.34
CA PHE A 383 -21.91 10.92 -3.59
C PHE A 383 -22.81 11.06 -4.82
N ASN A 384 -24.10 10.76 -4.76
CA ASN A 384 -25.05 11.10 -5.82
C ASN A 384 -25.18 12.62 -6.04
N HIS A 385 -24.78 13.43 -5.06
CA HIS A 385 -24.79 14.89 -5.09
C HIS A 385 -23.37 15.50 -5.15
N LEU A 386 -22.36 14.71 -5.58
CA LEU A 386 -20.95 15.12 -5.59
C LEU A 386 -20.72 16.37 -6.44
N GLU A 387 -21.39 16.50 -7.59
CA GLU A 387 -21.29 17.72 -8.43
C GLU A 387 -21.69 18.96 -7.64
N SER A 388 -22.81 18.90 -6.90
CA SER A 388 -23.25 20.00 -6.04
C SER A 388 -22.27 20.28 -4.91
N ALA A 389 -21.75 19.21 -4.27
CA ALA A 389 -20.75 19.33 -3.21
C ALA A 389 -19.50 20.09 -3.68
N VAL A 390 -19.02 19.76 -4.87
CA VAL A 390 -17.84 20.43 -5.47
C VAL A 390 -18.14 21.88 -5.83
N ARG A 391 -19.31 22.16 -6.42
CA ARG A 391 -19.69 23.53 -6.81
C ARG A 391 -19.91 24.47 -5.62
N GLU A 392 -20.42 23.95 -4.52
CA GLU A 392 -20.82 24.72 -3.33
C GLU A 392 -19.76 24.70 -2.23
N GLY A 393 -18.80 23.76 -2.29
CA GLY A 393 -17.77 23.58 -1.26
C GLY A 393 -18.34 23.12 0.09
N THR A 394 -19.54 22.48 0.10
CA THR A 394 -20.26 22.09 1.31
C THR A 394 -20.77 20.65 1.22
N ASN A 395 -20.99 20.01 2.38
CA ASN A 395 -21.60 18.69 2.42
C ASN A 395 -23.04 18.75 1.87
N GLN A 396 -23.54 17.60 1.43
CA GLN A 396 -24.85 17.48 0.78
C GLN A 396 -25.87 16.67 1.59
N HIS A 397 -25.75 16.67 2.92
CA HIS A 397 -26.66 15.93 3.80
C HIS A 397 -28.11 16.37 3.66
N GLU A 398 -28.36 17.67 3.46
CA GLU A 398 -29.71 18.20 3.25
C GLU A 398 -30.36 17.62 2.00
N ARG A 399 -29.62 17.54 0.89
CA ARG A 399 -30.11 16.96 -0.37
C ARG A 399 -30.28 15.45 -0.29
N ALA A 400 -29.35 14.78 0.37
CA ALA A 400 -29.37 13.32 0.47
C ALA A 400 -30.42 12.81 1.47
N PHE A 401 -30.65 13.53 2.58
CA PHE A 401 -31.46 13.04 3.71
C PHE A 401 -32.57 14.01 4.16
N GLY A 402 -32.76 15.12 3.46
CA GLY A 402 -33.85 16.08 3.71
C GLY A 402 -33.67 16.97 4.94
N LYS A 403 -32.46 17.07 5.49
CA LYS A 403 -32.13 17.91 6.65
C LYS A 403 -30.76 18.53 6.51
N LYS A 404 -30.67 19.83 6.86
CA LYS A 404 -29.39 20.53 7.05
C LYS A 404 -28.96 20.30 8.50
N PRO A 405 -27.87 19.58 8.77
CA PRO A 405 -27.37 19.39 10.12
C PRO A 405 -26.62 20.63 10.59
N GLU A 406 -26.86 21.05 11.83
CA GLU A 406 -25.95 21.99 12.52
C GLU A 406 -24.73 21.23 13.07
N ASN A 407 -24.96 19.99 13.51
CA ASN A 407 -23.94 19.03 13.90
C ASN A 407 -24.28 17.66 13.30
N VAL A 408 -23.44 17.19 12.36
CA VAL A 408 -23.68 15.93 11.63
C VAL A 408 -23.84 14.74 12.58
N PHE A 409 -23.04 14.66 13.62
CA PHE A 409 -23.10 13.57 14.58
C PHE A 409 -24.39 13.61 15.42
N GLN A 410 -24.76 14.78 15.98
CA GLN A 410 -25.94 14.91 16.83
C GLN A 410 -27.26 14.89 16.04
N ASP A 411 -27.28 15.47 14.84
CA ASP A 411 -28.51 15.66 14.08
C ASP A 411 -28.85 14.51 13.15
N ILE A 412 -27.86 13.78 12.66
CA ILE A 412 -28.04 12.70 11.70
C ILE A 412 -27.77 11.35 12.35
N TYR A 413 -26.57 11.15 12.91
CA TYR A 413 -26.18 9.85 13.42
C TYR A 413 -26.81 9.51 14.77
N PHE A 414 -27.00 10.49 15.67
CA PHE A 414 -27.41 10.21 17.06
C PHE A 414 -28.85 10.60 17.38
N LYS A 415 -29.69 10.84 16.39
CA LYS A 415 -31.06 11.26 16.59
C LYS A 415 -32.05 10.11 16.88
N LYS A 416 -31.74 8.90 16.42
CA LYS A 416 -32.55 7.69 16.61
C LYS A 416 -31.61 6.53 16.96
N ASP A 417 -32.00 5.71 17.91
CA ASP A 417 -31.22 4.55 18.39
C ASP A 417 -30.77 3.63 17.26
N ASP A 418 -31.60 3.39 16.25
CA ASP A 418 -31.29 2.60 15.07
C ASP A 418 -30.15 3.19 14.23
N MET A 419 -30.10 4.52 14.09
CA MET A 419 -29.02 5.21 13.35
C MET A 419 -27.73 5.24 14.16
N VAL A 420 -27.83 5.44 15.48
CA VAL A 420 -26.68 5.34 16.40
C VAL A 420 -26.04 3.96 16.27
N MET A 421 -26.85 2.91 16.36
CA MET A 421 -26.37 1.53 16.26
C MET A 421 -25.70 1.23 14.91
N ARG A 422 -26.27 1.69 13.80
CA ARG A 422 -25.65 1.50 12.46
C ARG A 422 -24.31 2.19 12.35
N PHE A 423 -24.21 3.43 12.82
CA PHE A 423 -22.95 4.17 12.84
C PHE A 423 -21.92 3.48 13.73
N MET A 424 -22.30 3.13 14.96
CA MET A 424 -21.41 2.45 15.91
C MET A 424 -20.92 1.09 15.37
N ASN A 425 -21.79 0.29 14.76
CA ASN A 425 -21.40 -0.97 14.12
C ASN A 425 -20.36 -0.75 13.00
N ALA A 426 -20.53 0.30 12.19
CA ALA A 426 -19.59 0.62 11.13
C ALA A 426 -18.21 1.04 11.70
N MET A 427 -18.18 1.90 12.72
CA MET A 427 -16.95 2.31 13.38
C MET A 427 -16.28 1.16 14.13
N HIS A 428 -17.10 0.29 14.77
CA HIS A 428 -16.63 -0.94 15.40
C HIS A 428 -15.89 -1.85 14.41
N SER A 429 -16.45 -2.03 13.21
CA SER A 429 -15.82 -2.83 12.15
C SER A 429 -14.42 -2.29 11.77
N ILE A 430 -14.30 -0.97 11.60
CA ILE A 430 -13.01 -0.34 11.27
C ILE A 430 -12.01 -0.52 12.42
N ALA A 431 -12.46 -0.27 13.66
CA ALA A 431 -11.60 -0.39 14.84
C ALA A 431 -11.10 -1.82 15.05
N LYS A 432 -11.93 -2.85 14.78
CA LYS A 432 -11.51 -4.26 14.85
C LYS A 432 -10.43 -4.62 13.82
N VAL A 433 -10.53 -4.09 12.61
CA VAL A 433 -9.56 -4.38 11.55
C VAL A 433 -8.24 -3.64 11.76
N SER A 434 -8.27 -2.41 12.27
CA SER A 434 -7.09 -1.56 12.41
C SER A 434 -6.50 -1.51 13.82
N GLY A 435 -7.30 -1.84 14.83
CA GLY A 435 -6.97 -1.57 16.24
C GLY A 435 -5.71 -2.26 16.73
N ARG A 436 -5.49 -3.53 16.34
CA ARG A 436 -4.30 -4.26 16.72
C ARG A 436 -3.03 -3.60 16.20
N ASP A 437 -3.01 -3.21 14.92
CA ASP A 437 -1.82 -2.62 14.31
C ASP A 437 -1.50 -1.24 14.92
N VAL A 438 -2.53 -0.47 15.27
CA VAL A 438 -2.39 0.80 15.99
C VAL A 438 -1.92 0.59 17.43
N ALA A 439 -2.52 -0.37 18.14
CA ALA A 439 -2.17 -0.64 19.54
C ALA A 439 -0.73 -1.17 19.70
N THR A 440 -0.22 -1.89 18.69
CA THR A 440 1.15 -2.44 18.71
C THR A 440 2.17 -1.57 17.96
N ALA A 441 1.78 -0.38 17.49
CA ALA A 441 2.64 0.50 16.72
C ALA A 441 3.84 1.05 17.53
N PHE A 442 3.68 1.18 18.86
CA PHE A 442 4.67 1.77 19.75
C PHE A 442 4.80 0.98 21.06
N ASP A 443 5.95 1.08 21.71
CA ASP A 443 6.10 0.68 23.10
C ASP A 443 5.44 1.74 24.01
N LEU A 444 4.34 1.35 24.64
CA LEU A 444 3.56 2.20 25.55
C LEU A 444 3.73 1.80 27.03
N SER A 445 4.75 1.01 27.36
CA SER A 445 4.99 0.47 28.71
C SER A 445 5.20 1.55 29.80
N CYS A 446 5.56 2.77 29.42
CA CYS A 446 5.70 3.91 30.32
C CYS A 446 4.35 4.52 30.76
N PHE A 447 3.22 4.20 30.09
CA PHE A 447 1.89 4.70 30.42
C PHE A 447 1.10 3.66 31.21
N ARG A 448 0.32 4.09 32.19
CA ARG A 448 -0.54 3.23 33.03
C ARG A 448 -2.02 3.45 32.76
N THR A 449 -2.38 4.66 32.37
CA THR A 449 -3.76 5.06 32.10
C THR A 449 -3.84 5.71 30.72
N ALA A 450 -4.85 5.36 29.94
CA ALA A 450 -5.15 6.02 28.68
C ALA A 450 -6.60 6.51 28.65
N CYS A 451 -6.84 7.58 27.88
CA CYS A 451 -8.19 8.05 27.56
C CYS A 451 -8.36 8.01 26.03
N ASP A 452 -9.27 7.15 25.56
CA ASP A 452 -9.69 7.06 24.16
C ASP A 452 -10.80 8.08 23.92
N VAL A 453 -10.44 9.23 23.38
CA VAL A 453 -11.33 10.39 23.20
C VAL A 453 -12.14 10.24 21.92
N GLY A 454 -13.46 10.08 22.06
CA GLY A 454 -14.33 9.67 20.96
C GLY A 454 -14.19 8.17 20.65
N GLY A 455 -13.92 7.35 21.66
CA GLY A 455 -13.58 5.93 21.51
C GLY A 455 -14.76 5.01 21.15
N CYS A 456 -15.94 5.56 20.92
CA CYS A 456 -17.14 4.91 20.39
C CYS A 456 -17.48 3.61 21.16
N THR A 457 -17.33 2.45 20.52
CA THR A 457 -17.68 1.13 21.11
C THR A 457 -16.62 0.60 22.08
N GLY A 458 -15.47 1.25 22.18
CA GLY A 458 -14.31 0.78 22.94
C GLY A 458 -13.51 -0.33 22.23
N ALA A 459 -13.81 -0.67 20.98
CA ALA A 459 -13.08 -1.73 20.25
C ALA A 459 -11.57 -1.45 20.18
N MET A 460 -11.17 -0.19 19.96
CA MET A 460 -9.78 0.23 20.01
C MET A 460 -9.20 0.05 21.43
N ALA A 461 -9.91 0.49 22.46
CA ALA A 461 -9.50 0.37 23.86
C ALA A 461 -9.20 -1.08 24.25
N TYR A 462 -10.01 -2.04 23.83
CA TYR A 462 -9.77 -3.46 24.08
C TYR A 462 -8.51 -3.98 23.38
N GLU A 463 -8.18 -3.50 22.18
CA GLU A 463 -6.92 -3.89 21.53
C GLU A 463 -5.69 -3.31 22.24
N PHE A 464 -5.80 -2.08 22.80
CA PHE A 464 -4.75 -1.50 23.62
C PHE A 464 -4.51 -2.28 24.92
N THR A 465 -5.57 -2.68 25.64
CA THR A 465 -5.41 -3.48 26.87
C THR A 465 -4.88 -4.88 26.61
N LYS A 466 -5.18 -5.48 25.46
CA LYS A 466 -4.57 -6.75 25.03
C LYS A 466 -3.09 -6.61 24.71
N ALA A 467 -2.70 -5.54 24.02
CA ALA A 467 -1.31 -5.29 23.63
C ALA A 467 -0.44 -4.88 24.83
N HIS A 468 -1.01 -4.15 25.80
CA HIS A 468 -0.33 -3.57 26.94
C HIS A 468 -1.01 -4.01 28.24
N PRO A 469 -0.55 -5.10 28.89
CA PRO A 469 -1.21 -5.70 30.06
C PRO A 469 -1.39 -4.77 31.25
N ASP A 470 -0.48 -3.80 31.43
CA ASP A 470 -0.47 -2.86 32.55
C ASP A 470 -1.28 -1.57 32.29
N LEU A 471 -1.82 -1.42 31.05
CA LEU A 471 -2.56 -0.23 30.65
C LEU A 471 -4.04 -0.39 30.98
N SER A 472 -4.64 0.64 31.59
CA SER A 472 -6.09 0.80 31.73
C SER A 472 -6.57 1.90 30.80
N VAL A 473 -7.73 1.71 30.15
CA VAL A 473 -8.25 2.64 29.15
C VAL A 473 -9.65 3.14 29.54
N ILE A 474 -9.82 4.46 29.53
CA ILE A 474 -11.12 5.14 29.71
C ILE A 474 -11.62 5.48 28.30
N VAL A 475 -12.75 4.94 27.88
CA VAL A 475 -13.47 5.33 26.67
C VAL A 475 -14.34 6.53 27.00
N PHE A 476 -14.07 7.69 26.39
CA PHE A 476 -14.79 8.94 26.62
C PHE A 476 -15.56 9.34 25.37
N ASP A 477 -16.89 9.32 25.43
CA ASP A 477 -17.74 9.62 24.28
C ASP A 477 -19.11 10.18 24.73
N LEU A 478 -19.91 10.64 23.76
CA LEU A 478 -21.22 11.23 23.98
C LEU A 478 -22.17 10.28 24.75
N PRO A 479 -23.09 10.81 25.59
CA PRO A 479 -24.02 9.99 26.37
C PRO A 479 -24.82 8.99 25.53
N ALA A 480 -25.25 9.39 24.32
CA ALA A 480 -25.98 8.51 23.41
C ALA A 480 -25.16 7.30 22.95
N VAL A 481 -23.85 7.50 22.77
CA VAL A 481 -22.91 6.43 22.38
C VAL A 481 -22.65 5.50 23.56
N ILE A 482 -22.35 6.07 24.74
CA ILE A 482 -22.08 5.29 25.96
C ILE A 482 -23.30 4.45 26.39
N ALA A 483 -24.53 4.94 26.20
CA ALA A 483 -25.76 4.20 26.49
C ALA A 483 -25.84 2.89 25.67
N MET A 484 -25.28 2.84 24.47
CA MET A 484 -25.32 1.66 23.57
C MET A 484 -24.17 0.68 23.78
N ARG A 485 -23.20 0.98 24.66
CA ARG A 485 -21.97 0.19 24.86
C ARG A 485 -22.18 -1.30 25.11
N SER A 486 -23.28 -1.66 25.80
CA SER A 486 -23.60 -3.06 26.18
C SER A 486 -23.73 -3.99 24.96
N HIS A 487 -24.07 -3.46 23.78
CA HIS A 487 -24.18 -4.22 22.54
C HIS A 487 -22.83 -4.62 21.93
N PHE A 488 -21.74 -3.99 22.39
CA PHE A 488 -20.40 -4.15 21.81
C PHE A 488 -19.37 -4.73 22.80
N GLN A 489 -19.77 -4.97 24.04
CA GLN A 489 -18.87 -5.53 25.03
C GLN A 489 -18.48 -6.96 24.66
N PRO A 490 -17.20 -7.35 24.78
CA PRO A 490 -16.77 -8.73 24.61
C PRO A 490 -17.41 -9.63 25.68
N LEU A 491 -17.53 -10.91 25.38
CA LEU A 491 -18.10 -11.91 26.30
C LEU A 491 -17.30 -11.98 27.62
N GLU A 492 -15.96 -11.85 27.53
CA GLU A 492 -15.08 -11.70 28.68
C GLU A 492 -14.84 -10.21 28.91
N GLN A 493 -15.38 -9.69 30.02
CA GLN A 493 -15.20 -8.29 30.39
C GLN A 493 -13.76 -8.04 30.84
N ASP A 494 -13.08 -7.10 30.20
CA ASP A 494 -11.80 -6.59 30.68
C ASP A 494 -12.03 -5.42 31.64
N SER A 495 -11.78 -5.63 32.94
CA SER A 495 -11.97 -4.63 33.98
C SER A 495 -11.08 -3.38 33.83
N ARG A 496 -10.09 -3.43 32.93
CA ARG A 496 -9.20 -2.30 32.63
C ARG A 496 -9.83 -1.32 31.64
N VAL A 497 -10.95 -1.67 30.99
CA VAL A 497 -11.68 -0.77 30.10
C VAL A 497 -12.89 -0.23 30.82
N SER A 498 -12.96 1.09 30.97
CA SER A 498 -14.09 1.81 31.58
C SER A 498 -14.67 2.83 30.61
N PHE A 499 -15.92 3.24 30.85
CA PHE A 499 -16.66 4.14 29.97
C PHE A 499 -17.15 5.36 30.75
N VAL A 500 -16.88 6.55 30.22
CA VAL A 500 -17.29 7.84 30.79
C VAL A 500 -18.00 8.64 29.70
N GLU A 501 -19.19 9.16 30.02
CA GLU A 501 -19.95 10.01 29.11
C GLU A 501 -19.50 11.46 29.16
N GLY A 502 -19.49 12.13 28.01
CA GLY A 502 -19.23 13.57 27.89
C GLY A 502 -18.94 14.00 26.45
N ASP A 503 -19.06 15.30 26.22
CA ASP A 503 -18.74 15.96 24.96
C ASP A 503 -17.30 16.55 25.05
N PHE A 504 -16.35 16.00 24.33
CA PHE A 504 -14.94 16.44 24.42
C PHE A 504 -14.71 17.91 24.03
N PHE A 505 -15.69 18.56 23.40
CA PHE A 505 -15.64 20.01 23.19
C PHE A 505 -16.11 20.81 24.40
N LYS A 506 -17.09 20.30 25.14
CA LYS A 506 -17.78 21.04 26.21
C LYS A 506 -17.28 20.62 27.60
N ASP A 507 -17.25 19.29 27.84
CA ASP A 507 -17.02 18.73 29.18
C ASP A 507 -15.53 18.48 29.43
N ASP A 508 -15.13 18.36 30.68
CA ASP A 508 -13.75 18.04 31.06
C ASP A 508 -13.37 16.62 30.60
N ILE A 509 -12.21 16.50 29.95
CA ILE A 509 -11.70 15.21 29.51
C ILE A 509 -11.08 14.48 30.72
N PRO A 510 -11.35 13.18 30.94
CA PRO A 510 -10.75 12.41 32.04
C PRO A 510 -9.23 12.48 32.01
N LYS A 511 -8.60 12.59 33.19
CA LYS A 511 -7.13 12.61 33.31
C LYS A 511 -6.55 11.24 33.01
N ALA A 512 -5.52 11.21 32.20
CA ALA A 512 -4.77 10.01 31.82
C ALA A 512 -3.31 10.35 31.49
N ASP A 513 -2.46 9.34 31.43
CA ASP A 513 -1.04 9.48 31.03
C ASP A 513 -0.89 9.48 29.51
N LEU A 514 -1.86 8.90 28.79
CA LEU A 514 -1.91 8.82 27.34
C LEU A 514 -3.31 9.20 26.84
N TYR A 515 -3.38 10.05 25.84
CA TYR A 515 -4.63 10.34 25.12
C TYR A 515 -4.57 9.72 23.74
N ILE A 516 -5.67 9.06 23.33
CA ILE A 516 -5.83 8.42 22.02
C ILE A 516 -6.87 9.21 21.24
N LEU A 517 -6.52 9.64 20.03
CA LEU A 517 -7.39 10.30 19.07
C LEU A 517 -7.41 9.44 17.79
N ALA A 518 -8.37 8.52 17.68
CA ALA A 518 -8.49 7.63 16.53
C ALA A 518 -9.65 8.07 15.64
N ARG A 519 -9.34 8.55 14.44
CA ARG A 519 -10.33 9.05 13.45
C ARG A 519 -11.17 10.23 13.97
N ILE A 520 -10.54 11.15 14.66
CA ILE A 520 -11.22 12.31 15.26
C ILE A 520 -10.89 13.60 14.50
N LEU A 521 -9.61 13.89 14.29
CA LEU A 521 -9.18 15.22 13.84
C LEU A 521 -9.56 15.54 12.39
N HIS A 522 -9.75 14.53 11.55
CA HIS A 522 -10.10 14.71 10.15
C HIS A 522 -11.56 15.13 9.91
N ASP A 523 -12.44 14.99 10.90
CA ASP A 523 -13.86 15.33 10.77
C ASP A 523 -14.18 16.79 11.13
N TRP A 524 -13.25 17.48 11.80
CA TRP A 524 -13.50 18.79 12.39
C TRP A 524 -12.68 19.92 11.75
N SER A 525 -13.25 21.12 11.75
CA SER A 525 -12.57 22.34 11.30
C SER A 525 -11.28 22.61 12.09
N ASP A 526 -10.33 23.32 11.47
CA ASP A 526 -9.07 23.67 12.13
C ASP A 526 -9.29 24.39 13.48
N GLU A 527 -10.31 25.24 13.58
CA GLU A 527 -10.68 25.95 14.80
C GLU A 527 -11.06 24.98 15.93
N LYS A 528 -11.96 24.02 15.65
CA LYS A 528 -12.39 23.00 16.60
C LYS A 528 -11.24 22.08 17.01
N VAL A 529 -10.39 21.70 16.04
CA VAL A 529 -9.20 20.88 16.30
C VAL A 529 -8.22 21.63 17.21
N HIS A 530 -7.95 22.90 16.97
CA HIS A 530 -7.13 23.74 17.85
C HIS A 530 -7.73 23.84 19.26
N GLY A 531 -9.05 23.99 19.37
CA GLY A 531 -9.77 23.99 20.65
C GLY A 531 -9.57 22.69 21.43
N LEU A 532 -9.76 21.53 20.79
CA LEU A 532 -9.56 20.23 21.40
C LEU A 532 -8.11 19.99 21.85
N LEU A 533 -7.14 20.28 20.96
CA LEU A 533 -5.72 20.12 21.29
C LEU A 533 -5.26 21.06 22.41
N SER A 534 -5.79 22.31 22.46
CA SER A 534 -5.54 23.23 23.55
C SER A 534 -6.10 22.71 24.89
N LYS A 535 -7.28 22.10 24.88
CA LYS A 535 -7.90 21.49 26.05
C LYS A 535 -7.08 20.30 26.56
N LEU A 536 -6.67 19.39 25.65
CA LEU A 536 -5.79 18.26 25.97
C LEU A 536 -4.46 18.75 26.53
N SER A 537 -3.83 19.74 25.89
CA SER A 537 -2.56 20.31 26.36
C SER A 537 -2.64 20.86 27.78
N LYS A 538 -3.76 21.44 28.20
CA LYS A 538 -3.98 21.93 29.56
C LYS A 538 -4.22 20.81 30.56
N THR A 539 -4.78 19.69 30.13
CA THR A 539 -5.07 18.53 30.97
C THR A 539 -3.83 17.66 31.17
N CYS A 540 -2.93 17.64 30.18
CA CYS A 540 -1.70 16.87 30.17
C CYS A 540 -0.61 17.47 31.08
N SER A 541 0.02 16.64 31.88
CA SER A 541 1.30 16.96 32.54
C SER A 541 2.47 16.73 31.55
N PRO A 542 3.65 17.33 31.80
CA PRO A 542 4.86 17.00 31.05
C PRO A 542 5.10 15.48 30.99
N GLY A 543 5.50 14.96 29.82
CA GLY A 543 5.70 13.53 29.60
C GLY A 543 4.41 12.75 29.24
N CYS A 544 3.23 13.36 29.32
CA CYS A 544 1.97 12.74 28.88
C CYS A 544 2.00 12.45 27.38
N GLY A 545 1.53 11.26 26.98
CA GLY A 545 1.45 10.83 25.59
C GLY A 545 0.18 11.32 24.88
N LEU A 546 0.30 11.60 23.57
CA LEU A 546 -0.81 11.78 22.65
C LEU A 546 -0.61 10.86 21.44
N LEU A 547 -1.45 9.85 21.30
CA LEU A 547 -1.46 8.94 20.17
C LEU A 547 -2.55 9.36 19.18
N LEU A 548 -2.14 9.74 17.99
CA LEU A 548 -3.03 10.05 16.88
C LEU A 548 -3.10 8.84 15.94
N SER A 549 -4.29 8.41 15.55
CA SER A 549 -4.50 7.37 14.55
C SER A 549 -5.43 7.85 13.44
N GLU A 550 -4.89 8.05 12.26
CA GLU A 550 -5.57 8.64 11.09
C GLU A 550 -5.09 7.99 9.79
N ILE A 551 -5.75 8.29 8.69
CA ILE A 551 -5.23 7.98 7.36
C ILE A 551 -4.29 9.12 6.98
N LEU A 552 -2.98 8.88 7.03
CA LEU A 552 -1.98 9.91 6.72
C LEU A 552 -1.82 10.07 5.20
N LEU A 553 -1.90 11.32 4.73
CA LEU A 553 -1.53 11.64 3.35
C LEU A 553 0.00 11.67 3.21
N ASP A 554 0.47 11.39 1.98
CA ASP A 554 1.83 11.75 1.58
C ASP A 554 1.98 13.28 1.51
N GLU A 555 3.22 13.75 1.46
CA GLU A 555 3.51 15.19 1.46
C GLU A 555 3.05 15.88 0.17
N GLU A 556 3.00 15.14 -0.95
CA GLU A 556 2.48 15.60 -2.22
C GLU A 556 0.94 15.60 -2.27
N ARG A 557 0.27 15.08 -1.26
CA ARG A 557 -1.20 14.94 -1.15
C ARG A 557 -1.82 14.15 -2.32
N THR A 558 -1.14 13.11 -2.74
CA THR A 558 -1.57 12.23 -3.85
C THR A 558 -2.01 10.85 -3.37
N ARG A 559 -1.62 10.44 -2.15
CA ARG A 559 -1.87 9.11 -1.59
C ARG A 559 -2.13 9.15 -0.06
N PRO A 560 -2.84 8.15 0.47
CA PRO A 560 -3.57 7.13 -0.29
C PRO A 560 -4.86 7.71 -0.88
N SER A 561 -5.25 7.25 -2.06
CA SER A 561 -6.48 7.70 -2.75
C SER A 561 -7.72 7.61 -1.88
N ARG A 562 -7.82 6.61 -0.99
CA ARG A 562 -8.96 6.46 -0.07
C ARG A 562 -9.18 7.69 0.83
N ALA A 563 -8.11 8.35 1.29
CA ALA A 563 -8.21 9.56 2.11
C ALA A 563 -8.79 10.73 1.29
N LEU A 564 -8.30 10.91 0.06
CA LEU A 564 -8.74 11.96 -0.83
C LEU A 564 -10.18 11.75 -1.31
N LEU A 565 -10.54 10.50 -1.62
CA LEU A 565 -11.93 10.15 -1.97
C LEU A 565 -12.88 10.38 -0.79
N GLN A 566 -12.48 10.05 0.44
CA GLN A 566 -13.29 10.34 1.63
C GLN A 566 -13.49 11.84 1.84
N ALA A 567 -12.48 12.68 1.57
CA ALA A 567 -12.57 14.13 1.68
C ALA A 567 -13.65 14.75 0.78
N LEU A 568 -14.05 14.07 -0.32
CA LEU A 568 -15.14 14.50 -1.19
C LEU A 568 -16.52 14.45 -0.51
N SER A 569 -16.64 13.85 0.66
CA SER A 569 -17.84 13.96 1.50
C SER A 569 -18.08 15.37 2.04
N MET A 570 -17.10 16.28 1.87
CA MET A 570 -17.15 17.68 2.28
C MET A 570 -17.56 17.85 3.76
N THR A 571 -16.92 17.08 4.65
CA THR A 571 -17.03 17.33 6.10
C THR A 571 -16.37 18.67 6.46
N GLU A 572 -16.59 19.16 7.68
CA GLU A 572 -15.94 20.42 8.13
C GLU A 572 -14.41 20.30 8.18
N GLY A 573 -13.91 19.09 8.33
CA GLY A 573 -12.50 18.81 8.50
C GLY A 573 -11.75 18.55 7.19
N ARG A 574 -10.50 18.13 7.33
CA ARG A 574 -9.66 17.80 6.19
C ARG A 574 -8.67 16.69 6.52
N GLN A 575 -8.30 15.94 5.51
CA GLN A 575 -7.20 14.98 5.60
C GLN A 575 -5.84 15.71 5.61
N ARG A 576 -4.88 15.20 6.38
CA ARG A 576 -3.57 15.82 6.58
C ARG A 576 -2.44 14.81 6.41
N SER A 577 -1.26 15.29 6.03
CA SER A 577 -0.02 14.51 6.06
C SER A 577 0.54 14.39 7.48
N ALA A 578 1.54 13.53 7.66
CA ALA A 578 2.23 13.39 8.93
C ALA A 578 2.91 14.71 9.35
N ALA A 579 3.50 15.45 8.40
CA ALA A 579 4.12 16.75 8.68
C ALA A 579 3.07 17.81 9.07
N GLU A 580 1.91 17.84 8.40
CA GLU A 580 0.81 18.75 8.76
C GLU A 580 0.29 18.47 10.18
N TYR A 581 0.06 17.19 10.55
CA TYR A 581 -0.32 16.82 11.92
C TYR A 581 0.77 17.18 12.94
N SER A 582 2.04 16.90 12.64
CA SER A 582 3.15 17.24 13.51
C SER A 582 3.24 18.75 13.75
N HIS A 583 3.09 19.56 12.69
CA HIS A 583 3.09 21.01 12.81
C HIS A 583 1.91 21.53 13.63
N LEU A 584 0.72 20.97 13.42
CA LEU A 584 -0.50 21.30 14.14
C LEU A 584 -0.36 21.01 15.64
N ILE A 585 0.04 19.79 15.99
CA ILE A 585 0.10 19.28 17.38
C ILE A 585 1.23 19.95 18.14
N ARG A 586 2.36 20.25 17.49
CA ARG A 586 3.49 20.98 18.10
C ARG A 586 3.10 22.38 18.60
N LYS A 587 2.16 23.07 17.96
CA LYS A 587 1.65 24.39 18.42
C LYS A 587 0.99 24.32 19.81
N HIS A 588 0.64 23.12 20.26
CA HIS A 588 0.03 22.88 21.57
C HIS A 588 1.00 22.28 22.59
N GLY A 589 2.32 22.33 22.30
CA GLY A 589 3.39 21.89 23.20
C GLY A 589 3.50 20.38 23.29
N PHE A 590 3.34 19.67 22.16
CA PHE A 590 3.65 18.26 22.05
C PHE A 590 4.69 18.04 20.95
N SER A 591 5.70 17.25 21.26
CA SER A 591 6.76 16.86 20.33
C SER A 591 6.49 15.48 19.75
N LEU A 592 6.68 15.32 18.43
CA LEU A 592 6.56 14.04 17.75
C LEU A 592 7.69 13.11 18.18
N VAL A 593 7.33 11.92 18.67
CA VAL A 593 8.28 10.84 18.99
C VAL A 593 8.50 9.97 17.75
N HIS A 594 7.42 9.46 17.15
CA HIS A 594 7.52 8.58 15.98
C HIS A 594 6.22 8.56 15.16
N THR A 595 6.35 8.25 13.88
CA THR A 595 5.24 7.95 12.95
C THR A 595 5.35 6.53 12.46
N GLN A 596 4.30 5.73 12.63
CA GLN A 596 4.21 4.36 12.13
C GLN A 596 3.15 4.26 11.05
N TYR A 597 3.59 3.95 9.83
CA TYR A 597 2.71 3.56 8.73
C TYR A 597 2.41 2.08 8.86
N THR A 598 1.17 1.75 9.17
CA THR A 598 0.78 0.35 9.47
C THR A 598 0.60 -0.51 8.20
N GLY A 599 0.38 0.13 7.06
CA GLY A 599 -0.01 -0.57 5.82
C GLY A 599 -1.45 -1.11 5.84
N ASN A 600 -2.24 -0.79 6.88
CA ASN A 600 -3.64 -1.15 7.06
C ASN A 600 -4.55 0.08 6.82
N LEU A 601 -5.73 0.09 7.41
CA LEU A 601 -6.70 1.18 7.26
C LEU A 601 -6.25 2.49 7.92
N LEU A 602 -5.55 2.43 9.04
CA LEU A 602 -5.12 3.58 9.83
C LEU A 602 -3.62 3.52 10.12
N ASP A 603 -2.97 4.67 10.08
CA ASP A 603 -1.60 4.87 10.51
C ASP A 603 -1.58 5.44 11.94
N ALA A 604 -0.41 5.50 12.57
CA ALA A 604 -0.28 5.97 13.94
C ALA A 604 0.88 6.95 14.12
N MET A 605 0.68 7.98 14.96
CA MET A 605 1.70 8.94 15.36
C MET A 605 1.69 9.08 16.88
N LEU A 606 2.85 8.98 17.51
CA LEU A 606 3.01 9.18 18.94
C LEU A 606 3.71 10.52 19.20
N PHE A 607 3.10 11.30 20.08
CA PHE A 607 3.64 12.56 20.56
C PHE A 607 3.76 12.51 22.08
N VAL A 608 4.64 13.34 22.64
CA VAL A 608 4.80 13.51 24.08
C VAL A 608 4.71 14.99 24.42
N LYS A 609 4.06 15.32 25.52
CA LYS A 609 3.94 16.68 26.05
C LYS A 609 5.31 17.19 26.50
N ASP A 610 5.69 18.34 25.96
CA ASP A 610 6.92 19.05 26.34
C ASP A 610 6.87 19.54 27.82
N ASP A 611 8.03 19.80 28.40
CA ASP A 611 8.20 20.32 29.77
C ASP A 611 7.57 21.73 29.96
#